data_cbb5ddb61edef4b1c9e4bbd249fd08f9
#
_entry.id   cbb5ddb61edef4b1c9e4bbd249fd08f9
#
_cell.length_a   1.000
_cell.length_b   1.000
_cell.length_c   1.000
_cell.angle_alpha   90.00
_cell.angle_beta   90.00
_cell.angle_gamma   90.00
#
_symmetry.space_group_name_H-M   'P 1'
#
loop_
_entity.id
_entity.type
_entity.pdbx_description
1 polymer ?
#
loop_
_entity_poly.entity_id
_entity_poly.type
_entity_poly.pdbx_seq_one_letter_code
_entity_poly.pdbx_strand_id
1 'polypeptide(L)'
;MKTTTKHLSKTKIALTVTLDAKDLEAATKKALSRLAKEVKVSGFRQGKVPTEIAAKHIEPNHLHTTALDIAVRTALPLAFEQTEHIPLMMPEIEVTKFVPEQTAEFKAVADILPDIKLGDFKKLKVKPVETKVSAKDINDVLDNIRSAYAEKVTAKKPAALGDEVIIDFEGKKDNVKFEGGSAKDFKLNLGSGQFIPGFEDGVVGHKSGDSFDLKLTFPKDYHAKELAGQKVVFSVLLKQVNQIKKPELNDEFAKKCGPFKTVEELKKDIKQNLSLQNQQKATEKLKDDLVAQLVKTSKVDAPEILVKDQIRFIKDDITRNASSQGLKFEDYLKQTGQSEADWEKQVTSVAEQRVKSSLCLQILAREQKITVADEIVDAKIAELKDVYKKSPEALKSLKDPNVRQDIKNRLTIEKALNFLVEANQPAK
;
A
#
# COMPACT_ATOMS: atom_id res chain seq x y z
N MET A 1 7.74 43.92 -6.92
CA MET A 1 7.21 42.64 -7.37
C MET A 1 5.70 42.71 -7.50
N LYS A 2 5.10 42.18 -8.60
CA LYS A 2 3.66 42.04 -8.85
C LYS A 2 3.33 40.60 -9.17
N THR A 3 2.28 40.04 -8.52
CA THR A 3 1.86 38.64 -8.70
C THR A 3 0.42 38.61 -9.20
N THR A 4 0.15 37.77 -10.19
CA THR A 4 -1.19 37.46 -10.68
C THR A 4 -1.41 35.96 -10.67
N THR A 5 -2.59 35.54 -10.18
CA THR A 5 -2.95 34.12 -10.06
C THR A 5 -4.01 33.75 -11.09
N LYS A 6 -3.82 32.65 -11.77
CA LYS A 6 -4.81 32.03 -12.65
C LYS A 6 -5.03 30.57 -12.23
N HIS A 7 -6.28 30.21 -11.90
CA HIS A 7 -6.65 28.82 -11.67
C HIS A 7 -6.70 28.06 -12.99
N LEU A 8 -5.90 27.02 -13.14
CA LEU A 8 -5.93 26.09 -14.27
C LEU A 8 -6.92 24.96 -14.02
N SER A 9 -7.03 24.53 -12.77
CA SER A 9 -8.02 23.58 -12.27
C SER A 9 -8.30 23.85 -10.79
N LYS A 10 -9.09 23.01 -10.12
CA LYS A 10 -9.34 23.09 -8.69
C LYS A 10 -8.10 22.77 -7.83
N THR A 11 -7.13 22.07 -8.42
CA THR A 11 -5.92 21.58 -7.76
C THR A 11 -4.64 22.13 -8.39
N LYS A 12 -4.75 23.05 -9.37
CA LYS A 12 -3.59 23.56 -10.12
C LYS A 12 -3.74 25.05 -10.42
N ILE A 13 -2.70 25.82 -10.10
CA ILE A 13 -2.63 27.26 -10.37
C ILE A 13 -1.41 27.61 -11.20
N ALA A 14 -1.51 28.71 -11.92
CA ALA A 14 -0.38 29.37 -12.54
C ALA A 14 -0.24 30.77 -11.92
N LEU A 15 0.94 31.03 -11.36
CA LEU A 15 1.33 32.35 -10.90
C LEU A 15 2.18 33.02 -11.98
N THR A 16 1.82 34.23 -12.37
CA THR A 16 2.69 35.09 -13.18
C THR A 16 3.26 36.15 -12.27
N VAL A 17 4.57 36.16 -12.14
CA VAL A 17 5.32 37.06 -11.25
C VAL A 17 6.15 37.98 -12.09
N THR A 18 5.93 39.29 -11.93
CA THR A 18 6.72 40.33 -12.58
C THR A 18 7.62 41.00 -11.56
N LEU A 19 8.92 40.99 -11.82
CA LEU A 19 9.96 41.63 -11.02
C LEU A 19 10.35 42.95 -11.67
N ASP A 20 10.51 43.96 -10.86
CA ASP A 20 10.95 45.29 -11.30
C ASP A 20 12.48 45.46 -11.16
N ALA A 21 12.99 46.60 -11.62
CA ALA A 21 14.41 46.92 -11.60
C ALA A 21 15.03 46.82 -10.19
N LYS A 22 14.26 47.20 -9.16
CA LYS A 22 14.71 47.15 -7.78
C LYS A 22 14.90 45.74 -7.25
N ASP A 23 13.97 44.84 -7.61
CA ASP A 23 14.08 43.41 -7.30
C ASP A 23 15.31 42.79 -7.96
N LEU A 24 15.54 43.12 -9.26
CA LEU A 24 16.69 42.63 -10.00
C LEU A 24 18.01 43.19 -9.52
N GLU A 25 18.08 44.45 -9.13
CA GLU A 25 19.28 45.06 -8.57
C GLU A 25 19.71 44.34 -7.29
N ALA A 26 18.76 44.06 -6.39
CA ALA A 26 19.05 43.32 -5.17
C ALA A 26 19.56 41.89 -5.45
N ALA A 27 19.02 41.22 -6.46
CA ALA A 27 19.46 39.92 -6.87
C ALA A 27 20.84 39.96 -7.56
N THR A 28 21.11 40.98 -8.39
CA THR A 28 22.41 41.18 -9.06
C THR A 28 23.52 41.41 -8.02
N LYS A 29 23.27 42.18 -6.99
CA LYS A 29 24.24 42.38 -5.88
C LYS A 29 24.56 41.05 -5.18
N LYS A 30 23.55 40.19 -4.94
CA LYS A 30 23.76 38.88 -4.33
C LYS A 30 24.51 37.94 -5.31
N ALA A 31 24.19 37.96 -6.60
CA ALA A 31 24.85 37.17 -7.64
C ALA A 31 26.32 37.56 -7.74
N LEU A 32 26.60 38.82 -7.81
CA LEU A 32 27.98 39.36 -7.85
C LEU A 32 28.78 38.92 -6.62
N SER A 33 28.19 39.06 -5.42
CA SER A 33 28.83 38.60 -4.18
C SER A 33 29.11 37.11 -4.14
N ARG A 34 28.23 36.29 -4.74
CA ARG A 34 28.40 34.85 -4.87
C ARG A 34 29.53 34.53 -5.86
N LEU A 35 29.44 35.06 -7.07
CA LEU A 35 30.39 34.81 -8.16
C LEU A 35 31.79 35.35 -7.85
N ALA A 36 31.90 36.46 -7.11
CA ALA A 36 33.18 37.00 -6.65
C ALA A 36 34.01 36.01 -5.81
N LYS A 37 33.36 35.04 -5.16
CA LYS A 37 34.06 33.98 -4.41
C LYS A 37 34.64 32.88 -5.32
N GLU A 38 34.12 32.76 -6.52
CA GLU A 38 34.49 31.71 -7.48
C GLU A 38 35.55 32.18 -8.49
N VAL A 39 35.55 33.50 -8.77
CA VAL A 39 36.49 34.11 -9.75
C VAL A 39 37.93 34.10 -9.24
N LYS A 40 38.83 33.74 -10.13
CA LYS A 40 40.30 33.81 -9.93
C LYS A 40 40.85 35.09 -10.59
N VAL A 41 41.40 35.99 -9.80
CA VAL A 41 42.03 37.22 -10.29
C VAL A 41 43.50 37.23 -9.86
N SER A 42 44.39 37.53 -10.76
CA SER A 42 45.82 37.65 -10.44
C SER A 42 46.06 38.69 -9.34
N GLY A 43 46.85 38.33 -8.35
CA GLY A 43 47.10 39.19 -7.17
C GLY A 43 46.14 39.06 -6.01
N PHE A 44 45.07 38.26 -6.14
CA PHE A 44 44.10 38.03 -5.05
C PHE A 44 43.95 36.53 -4.74
N ARG A 45 43.80 36.23 -3.44
CA ARG A 45 43.46 34.87 -3.01
C ARG A 45 41.99 34.59 -3.41
N GLN A 46 41.72 33.40 -3.94
CA GLN A 46 40.34 32.96 -4.28
C GLN A 46 39.36 33.16 -3.09
N GLY A 47 38.22 33.74 -3.35
CA GLY A 47 37.19 34.05 -2.35
C GLY A 47 37.46 35.34 -1.55
N LYS A 48 38.55 36.09 -1.83
CA LYS A 48 38.89 37.39 -1.20
C LYS A 48 39.00 38.53 -2.21
N VAL A 49 38.53 38.32 -3.42
CA VAL A 49 38.51 39.35 -4.46
C VAL A 49 37.39 40.36 -4.11
N PRO A 50 37.67 41.68 -4.06
CA PRO A 50 36.64 42.71 -3.91
C PRO A 50 35.62 42.65 -5.03
N THR A 51 34.33 42.81 -4.72
CA THR A 51 33.22 42.65 -5.68
C THR A 51 33.36 43.56 -6.91
N GLU A 52 33.88 44.81 -6.74
CA GLU A 52 34.11 45.72 -7.86
C GLU A 52 35.17 45.26 -8.84
N ILE A 53 36.20 44.57 -8.35
CA ILE A 53 37.25 44.01 -9.19
C ILE A 53 36.73 42.71 -9.84
N ALA A 54 36.04 41.86 -9.06
CA ALA A 54 35.44 40.63 -9.56
C ALA A 54 34.44 40.89 -10.69
N ALA A 55 33.66 41.96 -10.59
CA ALA A 55 32.68 42.33 -11.63
C ALA A 55 33.29 42.50 -13.03
N LYS A 56 34.53 42.98 -13.12
CA LYS A 56 35.23 43.16 -14.39
C LYS A 56 35.70 41.83 -15.03
N HIS A 57 35.76 40.75 -14.24
CA HIS A 57 36.25 39.45 -14.65
C HIS A 57 35.10 38.39 -14.73
N ILE A 58 33.86 38.77 -14.42
CA ILE A 58 32.71 37.94 -14.56
C ILE A 58 32.06 38.22 -15.91
N GLU A 59 31.76 37.16 -16.66
CA GLU A 59 31.04 37.30 -17.93
C GLU A 59 29.61 37.85 -17.66
N PRO A 60 29.21 38.94 -18.38
CA PRO A 60 27.91 39.57 -18.15
C PRO A 60 26.71 38.59 -18.22
N ASN A 61 26.70 37.68 -19.20
CA ASN A 61 25.65 36.69 -19.33
C ASN A 61 25.59 35.74 -18.11
N HIS A 62 26.71 35.34 -17.56
CA HIS A 62 26.77 34.50 -16.38
C HIS A 62 26.25 35.24 -15.12
N LEU A 63 26.61 36.53 -15.00
CA LEU A 63 26.09 37.37 -13.92
C LEU A 63 24.55 37.52 -14.02
N HIS A 64 24.04 37.85 -15.20
CA HIS A 64 22.59 38.04 -15.42
C HIS A 64 21.79 36.75 -15.19
N THR A 65 22.29 35.61 -15.66
CA THR A 65 21.64 34.31 -15.43
C THR A 65 21.61 33.94 -13.95
N THR A 66 22.73 34.17 -13.25
CA THR A 66 22.82 33.91 -11.80
C THR A 66 21.90 34.87 -11.01
N ALA A 67 21.84 36.14 -11.42
CA ALA A 67 20.96 37.12 -10.81
C ALA A 67 19.48 36.75 -11.00
N LEU A 68 19.11 36.31 -12.21
CA LEU A 68 17.75 35.84 -12.50
C LEU A 68 17.38 34.63 -11.65
N ASP A 69 18.24 33.61 -11.54
CA ASP A 69 18.01 32.44 -10.68
C ASP A 69 17.78 32.87 -9.20
N ILE A 70 18.62 33.77 -8.70
CA ILE A 70 18.46 34.29 -7.32
C ILE A 70 17.15 35.07 -7.18
N ALA A 71 16.81 35.91 -8.16
CA ALA A 71 15.59 36.71 -8.15
C ALA A 71 14.36 35.81 -8.11
N VAL A 72 14.27 34.80 -8.99
CA VAL A 72 13.18 33.83 -9.07
C VAL A 72 13.06 33.05 -7.75
N ARG A 73 14.16 32.50 -7.24
CA ARG A 73 14.17 31.74 -5.98
C ARG A 73 13.77 32.58 -4.76
N THR A 74 14.04 33.88 -4.79
CA THR A 74 13.67 34.79 -3.70
C THR A 74 12.20 35.22 -3.81
N ALA A 75 11.72 35.45 -5.04
CA ALA A 75 10.38 35.94 -5.30
C ALA A 75 9.29 34.85 -5.20
N LEU A 76 9.64 33.63 -5.56
CA LEU A 76 8.67 32.53 -5.62
C LEU A 76 7.96 32.23 -4.28
N PRO A 77 8.66 32.06 -3.15
CA PRO A 77 8.00 31.88 -1.86
C PRO A 77 7.08 33.06 -1.48
N LEU A 78 7.55 34.27 -1.70
CA LEU A 78 6.79 35.50 -1.41
C LEU A 78 5.53 35.60 -2.28
N ALA A 79 5.60 35.15 -3.54
CA ALA A 79 4.45 35.11 -4.43
C ALA A 79 3.39 34.11 -3.94
N PHE A 80 3.81 32.93 -3.44
CA PHE A 80 2.89 31.94 -2.85
C PHE A 80 2.26 32.44 -1.55
N GLU A 81 3.03 33.09 -0.66
CA GLU A 81 2.50 33.70 0.57
C GLU A 81 1.38 34.72 0.30
N GLN A 82 1.47 35.47 -0.82
CA GLN A 82 0.42 36.44 -1.21
C GLN A 82 -0.86 35.75 -1.71
N THR A 83 -0.82 34.50 -2.11
CA THR A 83 -1.96 33.78 -2.70
C THR A 83 -2.72 32.92 -1.71
N GLU A 84 -2.24 32.76 -0.48
CA GLU A 84 -2.76 31.82 0.54
C GLU A 84 -2.76 30.34 0.10
N HIS A 85 -2.18 30.02 -1.06
CA HIS A 85 -2.10 28.66 -1.57
C HIS A 85 -0.75 28.03 -1.19
N ILE A 86 -0.81 26.77 -0.74
CA ILE A 86 0.38 25.97 -0.42
C ILE A 86 0.69 25.04 -1.61
N PRO A 87 1.84 25.21 -2.25
CA PRO A 87 2.25 24.29 -3.30
C PRO A 87 2.58 22.92 -2.69
N LEU A 88 2.09 21.84 -3.34
CA LEU A 88 2.32 20.46 -2.88
C LEU A 88 3.71 19.93 -3.27
N MET A 89 4.32 20.55 -4.24
CA MET A 89 5.69 20.28 -4.68
C MET A 89 6.33 21.53 -5.27
N MET A 90 7.61 21.43 -5.64
CA MET A 90 8.31 22.52 -6.30
C MET A 90 7.62 22.87 -7.62
N PRO A 91 7.20 24.15 -7.82
CA PRO A 91 6.52 24.57 -9.04
C PRO A 91 7.39 24.42 -10.28
N GLU A 92 6.76 24.17 -11.42
CA GLU A 92 7.40 24.29 -12.73
C GLU A 92 7.51 25.78 -13.08
N ILE A 93 8.74 26.21 -13.35
CA ILE A 93 9.04 27.63 -13.61
C ILE A 93 9.44 27.82 -15.06
N GLU A 94 8.77 28.75 -15.72
CA GLU A 94 9.06 29.20 -17.08
C GLU A 94 9.30 30.71 -17.07
N VAL A 95 10.50 31.15 -17.52
CA VAL A 95 10.80 32.59 -17.66
C VAL A 95 10.21 33.05 -19.01
N THR A 96 9.21 33.93 -18.94
CA THR A 96 8.50 34.44 -20.12
C THR A 96 9.13 35.71 -20.67
N LYS A 97 9.78 36.51 -19.80
CA LYS A 97 10.46 37.73 -20.21
C LYS A 97 11.65 38.01 -19.28
N PHE A 98 12.77 38.39 -19.87
CA PHE A 98 13.92 38.87 -19.10
C PHE A 98 14.62 39.99 -19.84
N VAL A 99 14.67 41.17 -19.23
CA VAL A 99 15.46 42.30 -19.66
C VAL A 99 16.37 42.67 -18.48
N PRO A 100 17.69 42.36 -18.58
CA PRO A 100 18.61 42.60 -17.48
C PRO A 100 18.49 44.00 -16.88
N GLU A 101 18.54 44.07 -15.56
CA GLU A 101 18.45 45.32 -14.77
C GLU A 101 17.12 46.12 -14.88
N GLN A 102 16.22 45.69 -15.76
CA GLN A 102 14.95 46.38 -15.98
C GLN A 102 13.74 45.62 -15.47
N THR A 103 13.51 44.40 -16.00
CA THR A 103 12.34 43.60 -15.65
C THR A 103 12.56 42.12 -15.92
N ALA A 104 11.98 41.28 -15.10
CA ALA A 104 11.84 39.85 -15.39
C ALA A 104 10.39 39.43 -15.13
N GLU A 105 9.89 38.52 -15.97
CA GLU A 105 8.60 37.88 -15.77
C GLU A 105 8.77 36.38 -15.87
N PHE A 106 8.23 35.67 -14.90
CA PHE A 106 8.20 34.23 -14.92
C PHE A 106 6.81 33.71 -14.55
N LYS A 107 6.48 32.56 -15.09
CA LYS A 107 5.27 31.81 -14.79
C LYS A 107 5.66 30.58 -13.95
N ALA A 108 5.01 30.42 -12.81
CA ALA A 108 5.16 29.26 -11.93
C ALA A 108 3.86 28.48 -11.92
N VAL A 109 3.90 27.21 -12.38
CA VAL A 109 2.75 26.30 -12.35
C VAL A 109 2.93 25.37 -11.17
N ALA A 110 1.93 25.31 -10.30
CA ALA A 110 1.97 24.48 -9.10
C ALA A 110 0.68 23.68 -8.90
N ASP A 111 0.84 22.46 -8.45
CA ASP A 111 -0.24 21.72 -7.81
C ASP A 111 -0.41 22.22 -6.39
N ILE A 112 -1.66 22.54 -6.03
CA ILE A 112 -2.03 23.10 -4.73
C ILE A 112 -3.02 22.21 -4.01
N LEU A 113 -3.09 22.38 -2.69
CA LEU A 113 -4.13 21.74 -1.91
C LEU A 113 -5.48 22.38 -2.29
N PRO A 114 -6.49 21.58 -2.69
CA PRO A 114 -7.80 22.12 -3.04
C PRO A 114 -8.56 22.64 -1.81
N ASP A 115 -9.53 23.50 -2.04
CA ASP A 115 -10.51 23.87 -1.01
C ASP A 115 -11.40 22.67 -0.69
N ILE A 116 -11.20 22.11 0.50
CA ILE A 116 -11.96 20.96 0.96
C ILE A 116 -13.06 21.44 1.90
N LYS A 117 -14.30 21.05 1.60
CA LYS A 117 -15.44 21.27 2.48
C LYS A 117 -15.91 19.92 3.02
N LEU A 118 -15.68 19.71 4.32
CA LEU A 118 -16.13 18.48 4.97
C LEU A 118 -17.66 18.41 5.03
N GLY A 119 -18.18 17.19 4.86
CA GLY A 119 -19.55 16.84 5.19
C GLY A 119 -19.79 16.85 6.70
N ASP A 120 -21.05 16.70 7.12
CA ASP A 120 -21.38 16.59 8.55
C ASP A 120 -20.84 15.28 9.13
N PHE A 121 -19.63 15.34 9.66
CA PHE A 121 -18.92 14.18 10.21
C PHE A 121 -19.54 13.62 11.50
N LYS A 122 -20.52 14.30 12.12
CA LYS A 122 -21.23 13.83 13.33
C LYS A 122 -22.48 13.02 13.03
N LYS A 123 -22.91 12.97 11.77
CA LYS A 123 -24.15 12.30 11.35
C LYS A 123 -23.92 11.19 10.30
N LEU A 124 -22.75 10.57 10.34
CA LEU A 124 -22.45 9.48 9.43
C LEU A 124 -23.21 8.21 9.84
N LYS A 125 -23.89 7.59 8.87
CA LYS A 125 -24.67 6.38 9.11
C LYS A 125 -23.90 5.15 8.67
N VAL A 126 -23.31 4.44 9.61
CA VAL A 126 -22.59 3.18 9.36
C VAL A 126 -23.32 2.04 10.08
N LYS A 127 -23.49 0.92 9.41
CA LYS A 127 -24.08 -0.28 10.00
C LYS A 127 -23.04 -0.96 10.91
N PRO A 128 -23.41 -1.28 12.16
CA PRO A 128 -22.50 -2.03 13.03
C PRO A 128 -22.21 -3.41 12.43
N VAL A 129 -20.96 -3.85 12.55
CA VAL A 129 -20.55 -5.20 12.15
C VAL A 129 -20.77 -6.15 13.30
N GLU A 130 -21.38 -7.29 13.03
CA GLU A 130 -21.56 -8.32 14.07
C GLU A 130 -20.20 -8.89 14.50
N THR A 131 -20.01 -8.95 15.83
CA THR A 131 -18.79 -9.47 16.45
C THR A 131 -19.03 -10.79 17.19
N LYS A 132 -20.26 -11.31 17.12
CA LYS A 132 -20.64 -12.55 17.83
C LYS A 132 -19.88 -13.75 17.26
N VAL A 133 -19.31 -14.55 18.15
CA VAL A 133 -18.68 -15.83 17.83
C VAL A 133 -19.72 -16.92 17.99
N SER A 134 -19.99 -17.65 16.93
CA SER A 134 -20.91 -18.77 16.95
C SER A 134 -20.23 -20.07 17.43
N ALA A 135 -21.05 -21.05 17.87
CA ALA A 135 -20.52 -22.38 18.20
C ALA A 135 -19.88 -23.06 16.97
N LYS A 136 -20.37 -22.75 15.77
CA LYS A 136 -19.78 -23.24 14.52
C LYS A 136 -18.35 -22.74 14.33
N ASP A 137 -18.11 -21.44 14.54
CA ASP A 137 -16.77 -20.85 14.36
C ASP A 137 -15.75 -21.51 15.30
N ILE A 138 -16.15 -21.80 16.54
CA ILE A 138 -15.32 -22.50 17.52
C ILE A 138 -15.03 -23.93 17.06
N ASN A 139 -16.04 -24.65 16.56
CA ASN A 139 -15.87 -26.02 16.08
C ASN A 139 -14.99 -26.06 14.82
N ASP A 140 -15.13 -25.11 13.90
CA ASP A 140 -14.31 -25.03 12.69
C ASP A 140 -12.81 -24.83 13.06
N VAL A 141 -12.51 -23.97 14.05
CA VAL A 141 -11.15 -23.81 14.56
C VAL A 141 -10.65 -25.09 15.22
N LEU A 142 -11.47 -25.75 16.05
CA LEU A 142 -11.11 -27.02 16.69
C LEU A 142 -10.84 -28.09 15.67
N ASP A 143 -11.64 -28.19 14.61
CA ASP A 143 -11.43 -29.17 13.55
C ASP A 143 -10.16 -28.87 12.74
N ASN A 144 -9.82 -27.61 12.53
CA ASN A 144 -8.56 -27.23 11.90
C ASN A 144 -7.37 -27.64 12.78
N ILE A 145 -7.43 -27.37 14.09
CA ILE A 145 -6.38 -27.78 15.02
C ILE A 145 -6.28 -29.32 15.04
N ARG A 146 -7.39 -30.05 15.14
CA ARG A 146 -7.40 -31.54 15.09
C ARG A 146 -6.79 -32.07 13.79
N SER A 147 -7.07 -31.41 12.67
CA SER A 147 -6.50 -31.77 11.39
C SER A 147 -4.98 -31.59 11.34
N ALA A 148 -4.44 -30.54 11.99
CA ALA A 148 -3.00 -30.29 12.08
C ALA A 148 -2.28 -31.35 12.96
N TYR A 149 -2.98 -31.93 13.94
CA TYR A 149 -2.47 -33.01 14.81
C TYR A 149 -2.91 -34.40 14.33
N ALA A 150 -3.48 -34.53 13.13
CA ALA A 150 -3.93 -35.82 12.63
C ALA A 150 -2.76 -36.75 12.27
N GLU A 151 -2.87 -38.00 12.65
CA GLU A 151 -1.90 -39.03 12.31
C GLU A 151 -2.28 -39.68 10.97
N LYS A 152 -1.28 -39.92 10.14
CA LYS A 152 -1.45 -40.61 8.88
C LYS A 152 -1.16 -42.10 9.10
N VAL A 153 -2.17 -42.96 8.96
CA VAL A 153 -2.03 -44.39 9.11
C VAL A 153 -2.31 -45.04 7.78
N THR A 154 -1.32 -45.77 7.24
CA THR A 154 -1.51 -46.56 6.00
C THR A 154 -2.62 -47.60 6.20
N ALA A 155 -3.64 -47.54 5.36
CA ALA A 155 -4.80 -48.41 5.47
C ALA A 155 -4.93 -49.32 4.26
N LYS A 156 -5.33 -50.56 4.50
CA LYS A 156 -5.67 -51.54 3.44
C LYS A 156 -7.13 -51.48 3.02
N LYS A 157 -7.91 -50.55 3.59
CA LYS A 157 -9.32 -50.32 3.24
C LYS A 157 -9.46 -49.47 1.99
N PRO A 158 -10.64 -49.49 1.33
CA PRO A 158 -10.94 -48.55 0.25
C PRO A 158 -10.74 -47.09 0.68
N ALA A 159 -10.27 -46.23 -0.23
CA ALA A 159 -10.12 -44.81 -0.03
C ALA A 159 -11.48 -44.15 0.21
N ALA A 160 -11.51 -43.23 1.17
CA ALA A 160 -12.70 -42.44 1.53
C ALA A 160 -12.41 -40.97 1.46
N LEU A 161 -13.47 -40.16 1.40
CA LEU A 161 -13.31 -38.68 1.54
C LEU A 161 -12.60 -38.34 2.86
N GLY A 162 -11.62 -37.46 2.79
CA GLY A 162 -10.77 -37.07 3.90
C GLY A 162 -9.50 -37.89 4.07
N ASP A 163 -9.33 -38.99 3.34
CA ASP A 163 -8.07 -39.74 3.34
C ASP A 163 -7.05 -39.05 2.41
N GLU A 164 -5.74 -39.20 2.70
CA GLU A 164 -4.66 -38.88 1.78
C GLU A 164 -4.31 -40.10 0.94
N VAL A 165 -4.28 -39.93 -0.36
CA VAL A 165 -3.87 -40.99 -1.28
C VAL A 165 -2.57 -40.63 -2.00
N ILE A 166 -1.76 -41.63 -2.30
CA ILE A 166 -0.60 -41.48 -3.18
C ILE A 166 -0.96 -42.14 -4.49
N ILE A 167 -0.99 -41.34 -5.56
CA ILE A 167 -1.41 -41.79 -6.90
C ILE A 167 -0.35 -41.47 -7.93
N ASP A 168 -0.28 -42.35 -8.95
CA ASP A 168 0.25 -41.97 -10.26
C ASP A 168 -0.94 -41.75 -11.18
N PHE A 169 -0.91 -40.68 -11.96
CA PHE A 169 -1.97 -40.43 -12.92
C PHE A 169 -1.42 -39.93 -14.26
N GLU A 170 -2.15 -40.27 -15.33
CA GLU A 170 -1.84 -39.84 -16.67
C GLU A 170 -3.13 -39.46 -17.41
N GLY A 171 -3.25 -38.14 -17.70
CA GLY A 171 -4.38 -37.59 -18.44
C GLY A 171 -4.16 -37.60 -19.95
N LYS A 172 -5.20 -38.02 -20.69
CA LYS A 172 -5.23 -38.04 -22.14
C LYS A 172 -6.48 -37.36 -22.67
N LYS A 173 -6.31 -36.54 -23.70
CA LYS A 173 -7.37 -36.03 -24.54
C LYS A 173 -7.25 -36.69 -25.92
N ASP A 174 -8.29 -37.32 -26.42
CA ASP A 174 -8.29 -38.03 -27.70
C ASP A 174 -7.09 -39.01 -27.85
N ASN A 175 -6.76 -39.72 -26.77
CA ASN A 175 -5.61 -40.62 -26.63
C ASN A 175 -4.23 -39.94 -26.67
N VAL A 176 -4.14 -38.61 -26.68
CA VAL A 176 -2.88 -37.86 -26.64
C VAL A 176 -2.67 -37.28 -25.23
N LYS A 177 -1.48 -37.45 -24.66
CA LYS A 177 -1.12 -36.85 -23.36
C LYS A 177 -1.05 -35.36 -23.50
N PHE A 178 -1.51 -34.62 -22.49
CA PHE A 178 -1.42 -33.18 -22.43
C PHE A 178 -0.48 -32.72 -21.30
N GLU A 179 0.11 -31.57 -21.47
CA GLU A 179 1.05 -30.96 -20.51
C GLU A 179 0.35 -30.68 -19.18
N GLY A 180 1.02 -31.02 -18.06
CA GLY A 180 0.45 -30.88 -16.72
C GLY A 180 -0.58 -31.96 -16.34
N GLY A 181 -0.93 -32.90 -17.25
CA GLY A 181 -1.91 -33.95 -17.03
C GLY A 181 -1.35 -35.22 -16.36
N SER A 182 -0.06 -35.30 -16.01
CA SER A 182 0.53 -36.51 -15.44
C SER A 182 1.48 -36.24 -14.30
N ALA A 183 1.44 -37.06 -13.27
CA ALA A 183 2.40 -37.07 -12.18
C ALA A 183 2.58 -38.48 -11.59
N LYS A 184 3.71 -38.70 -10.92
CA LYS A 184 4.00 -39.89 -10.14
C LYS A 184 4.15 -39.53 -8.67
N ASP A 185 3.77 -40.47 -7.81
CA ASP A 185 3.83 -40.32 -6.34
C ASP A 185 3.14 -39.07 -5.83
N PHE A 186 2.08 -38.61 -6.50
CA PHE A 186 1.35 -37.43 -6.14
C PHE A 186 0.51 -37.69 -4.89
N LYS A 187 0.66 -36.80 -3.87
CA LYS A 187 -0.12 -36.85 -2.65
C LYS A 187 -1.37 -36.00 -2.81
N LEU A 188 -2.52 -36.62 -2.73
CA LEU A 188 -3.82 -36.01 -2.89
C LEU A 188 -4.68 -36.25 -1.65
N ASN A 189 -5.21 -35.20 -1.05
CA ASN A 189 -6.23 -35.30 -0.02
C ASN A 189 -7.61 -35.35 -0.69
N LEU A 190 -8.33 -36.44 -0.54
CA LEU A 190 -9.66 -36.64 -1.13
C LEU A 190 -10.67 -35.69 -0.49
N GLY A 191 -11.35 -34.85 -1.27
CA GLY A 191 -12.26 -33.82 -0.84
C GLY A 191 -11.61 -32.41 -0.71
N SER A 192 -10.33 -32.27 -1.14
CA SER A 192 -9.63 -30.99 -1.14
C SER A 192 -10.04 -30.04 -2.27
N GLY A 193 -10.62 -30.56 -3.34
CA GLY A 193 -10.95 -29.81 -4.55
C GLY A 193 -9.72 -29.36 -5.35
N GLN A 194 -8.56 -29.99 -5.17
CA GLN A 194 -7.34 -29.71 -5.93
C GLN A 194 -7.42 -30.13 -7.39
N PHE A 195 -8.24 -31.15 -7.68
CA PHE A 195 -8.44 -31.67 -9.02
C PHE A 195 -9.77 -31.18 -9.61
N ILE A 196 -9.93 -31.41 -10.90
CA ILE A 196 -11.19 -31.11 -11.60
C ILE A 196 -12.35 -31.90 -10.98
N PRO A 197 -13.58 -31.36 -10.99
CA PRO A 197 -14.75 -32.02 -10.42
C PRO A 197 -14.92 -33.45 -10.91
N GLY A 198 -15.16 -34.35 -9.97
CA GLY A 198 -15.34 -35.78 -10.22
C GLY A 198 -14.06 -36.64 -10.19
N PHE A 199 -12.87 -36.02 -10.18
CA PHE A 199 -11.62 -36.81 -10.09
C PHE A 199 -11.47 -37.44 -8.71
N GLU A 200 -11.60 -36.64 -7.65
CA GLU A 200 -11.44 -37.10 -6.27
C GLU A 200 -12.54 -38.09 -5.89
N ASP A 201 -13.77 -37.82 -6.31
CA ASP A 201 -14.92 -38.73 -6.12
C ASP A 201 -14.70 -40.07 -6.83
N GLY A 202 -14.07 -40.05 -8.02
CA GLY A 202 -13.76 -41.24 -8.78
C GLY A 202 -12.65 -42.12 -8.17
N VAL A 203 -11.81 -41.55 -7.29
CA VAL A 203 -10.80 -42.29 -6.53
C VAL A 203 -11.38 -42.96 -5.29
N VAL A 204 -12.47 -42.38 -4.74
CA VAL A 204 -13.14 -42.95 -3.57
C VAL A 204 -13.67 -44.38 -3.87
N GLY A 205 -13.48 -45.29 -2.93
CA GLY A 205 -13.89 -46.69 -3.05
C GLY A 205 -12.84 -47.63 -3.63
N HIS A 206 -11.78 -47.12 -4.25
CA HIS A 206 -10.66 -47.93 -4.74
C HIS A 206 -9.65 -48.24 -3.63
N LYS A 207 -8.89 -49.31 -3.79
CA LYS A 207 -7.89 -49.80 -2.83
C LYS A 207 -6.46 -49.56 -3.34
N SER A 208 -5.52 -49.59 -2.43
CA SER A 208 -4.09 -49.56 -2.77
C SER A 208 -3.77 -50.70 -3.73
N GLY A 209 -3.13 -50.39 -4.85
CA GLY A 209 -2.79 -51.33 -5.95
C GLY A 209 -3.79 -51.27 -7.11
N ASP A 210 -4.95 -50.65 -6.97
CA ASP A 210 -5.94 -50.58 -8.05
C ASP A 210 -5.47 -49.64 -9.16
N SER A 211 -5.73 -50.02 -10.40
CA SER A 211 -5.55 -49.19 -11.59
C SER A 211 -6.87 -49.08 -12.34
N PHE A 212 -7.28 -47.84 -12.60
CA PHE A 212 -8.59 -47.53 -13.19
C PHE A 212 -8.56 -46.25 -14.02
N ASP A 213 -9.55 -46.10 -14.90
CA ASP A 213 -9.68 -44.94 -15.76
C ASP A 213 -10.86 -44.05 -15.30
N LEU A 214 -10.62 -42.77 -15.18
CA LEU A 214 -11.62 -41.77 -14.87
C LEU A 214 -11.94 -40.93 -16.11
N LYS A 215 -13.20 -40.99 -16.56
CA LYS A 215 -13.71 -40.18 -17.67
C LYS A 215 -14.30 -38.89 -17.13
N LEU A 216 -13.63 -37.77 -17.37
CA LEU A 216 -13.98 -36.47 -16.79
C LEU A 216 -14.11 -35.38 -17.87
N THR A 217 -14.71 -34.27 -17.51
CA THR A 217 -14.81 -33.13 -18.40
C THR A 217 -14.26 -31.90 -17.65
N PHE A 218 -13.35 -31.17 -18.25
CA PHE A 218 -12.84 -29.93 -17.69
C PHE A 218 -13.96 -28.89 -17.56
N PRO A 219 -13.97 -28.07 -16.51
CA PRO A 219 -14.86 -26.91 -16.40
C PRO A 219 -14.72 -25.97 -17.61
N LYS A 220 -15.81 -25.28 -17.98
CA LYS A 220 -15.81 -24.35 -19.13
C LYS A 220 -14.93 -23.11 -18.90
N ASP A 221 -14.72 -22.76 -17.64
CA ASP A 221 -13.92 -21.64 -17.14
C ASP A 221 -12.49 -22.02 -16.73
N TYR A 222 -12.03 -23.20 -17.18
CA TYR A 222 -10.68 -23.66 -16.86
C TYR A 222 -9.62 -22.75 -17.48
N HIS A 223 -8.57 -22.43 -16.73
CA HIS A 223 -7.52 -21.48 -17.10
C HIS A 223 -6.80 -21.83 -18.44
N ALA A 224 -6.61 -23.13 -18.74
CA ALA A 224 -6.05 -23.57 -20.01
C ALA A 224 -7.17 -23.70 -21.06
N LYS A 225 -7.25 -22.70 -21.96
CA LYS A 225 -8.31 -22.59 -22.99
C LYS A 225 -8.43 -23.83 -23.88
N GLU A 226 -7.33 -24.56 -24.10
CA GLU A 226 -7.29 -25.76 -24.92
C GLU A 226 -7.96 -26.97 -24.24
N LEU A 227 -8.10 -26.93 -22.92
CA LEU A 227 -8.70 -28.00 -22.11
C LEU A 227 -10.11 -27.64 -21.64
N ALA A 228 -10.47 -26.35 -21.63
CA ALA A 228 -11.77 -25.87 -21.15
C ALA A 228 -12.94 -26.57 -21.87
N GLY A 229 -13.83 -27.22 -21.08
CA GLY A 229 -14.99 -27.95 -21.58
C GLY A 229 -14.67 -29.26 -22.31
N GLN A 230 -13.39 -29.71 -22.37
CA GLN A 230 -12.97 -30.91 -23.10
C GLN A 230 -13.15 -32.17 -22.26
N LYS A 231 -13.50 -33.26 -22.92
CA LYS A 231 -13.54 -34.59 -22.31
C LYS A 231 -12.14 -35.20 -22.29
N VAL A 232 -11.76 -35.75 -21.15
CA VAL A 232 -10.45 -36.39 -20.94
C VAL A 232 -10.60 -37.68 -20.17
N VAL A 233 -9.60 -38.54 -20.30
CA VAL A 233 -9.49 -39.79 -19.56
C VAL A 233 -8.22 -39.73 -18.73
N PHE A 234 -8.34 -39.93 -17.43
CA PHE A 234 -7.22 -40.08 -16.52
C PHE A 234 -7.06 -41.54 -16.15
N SER A 235 -5.93 -42.12 -16.53
CA SER A 235 -5.52 -43.45 -16.03
C SER A 235 -4.83 -43.24 -14.68
N VAL A 236 -5.38 -43.79 -13.63
CA VAL A 236 -4.93 -43.60 -12.24
C VAL A 236 -4.47 -44.93 -11.66
N LEU A 237 -3.29 -44.95 -11.04
CA LEU A 237 -2.79 -46.02 -10.18
C LEU A 237 -2.79 -45.56 -8.74
N LEU A 238 -3.61 -46.14 -7.88
CA LEU A 238 -3.67 -45.85 -6.46
C LEU A 238 -2.60 -46.66 -5.71
N LYS A 239 -1.47 -46.03 -5.40
CA LYS A 239 -0.34 -46.69 -4.73
C LYS A 239 -0.58 -46.94 -3.25
N GLN A 240 -1.12 -45.93 -2.56
CA GLN A 240 -1.27 -46.02 -1.12
C GLN A 240 -2.47 -45.20 -0.66
N VAL A 241 -3.15 -45.70 0.34
CA VAL A 241 -4.21 -44.99 1.06
C VAL A 241 -3.73 -44.72 2.50
N ASN A 242 -3.65 -43.49 2.88
CA ASN A 242 -3.35 -43.05 4.25
C ASN A 242 -4.60 -42.48 4.88
N GLN A 243 -5.13 -43.17 5.86
CA GLN A 243 -6.24 -42.67 6.65
C GLN A 243 -5.75 -41.53 7.53
N ILE A 244 -6.39 -40.38 7.43
CA ILE A 244 -6.16 -39.25 8.33
C ILE A 244 -6.99 -39.45 9.58
N LYS A 245 -6.36 -39.92 10.66
CA LYS A 245 -7.02 -40.05 11.96
C LYS A 245 -6.86 -38.77 12.75
N LYS A 246 -7.93 -37.98 12.80
CA LYS A 246 -7.98 -36.84 13.72
C LYS A 246 -8.05 -37.34 15.17
N PRO A 247 -7.24 -36.74 16.08
CA PRO A 247 -7.31 -37.13 17.51
C PRO A 247 -8.72 -36.86 18.07
N GLU A 248 -9.12 -37.66 19.04
CA GLU A 248 -10.37 -37.40 19.77
C GLU A 248 -10.30 -36.09 20.55
N LEU A 249 -11.43 -35.38 20.58
CA LEU A 249 -11.52 -34.11 21.32
C LEU A 249 -11.74 -34.41 22.81
N ASN A 250 -10.64 -34.62 23.53
CA ASN A 250 -10.61 -34.91 24.94
C ASN A 250 -9.55 -34.05 25.65
N ASP A 251 -9.50 -34.15 26.98
CA ASP A 251 -8.60 -33.32 27.79
C ASP A 251 -7.12 -33.62 27.54
N GLU A 252 -6.78 -34.82 27.08
CA GLU A 252 -5.40 -35.16 26.67
C GLU A 252 -5.02 -34.40 25.40
N PHE A 253 -5.95 -34.29 24.46
CA PHE A 253 -5.76 -33.49 23.26
C PHE A 253 -5.61 -32.00 23.61
N ALA A 254 -6.45 -31.47 24.51
CA ALA A 254 -6.34 -30.07 24.97
C ALA A 254 -4.94 -29.77 25.56
N LYS A 255 -4.37 -30.69 26.35
CA LYS A 255 -3.00 -30.56 26.90
C LYS A 255 -1.93 -30.56 25.80
N LYS A 256 -2.13 -31.24 24.69
CA LYS A 256 -1.20 -31.22 23.54
C LYS A 256 -1.25 -29.92 22.74
N CYS A 257 -2.40 -29.23 22.73
CA CYS A 257 -2.58 -27.96 22.03
C CYS A 257 -1.98 -26.74 22.75
N GLY A 258 -1.73 -26.86 24.06
CA GLY A 258 -1.18 -25.76 24.85
C GLY A 258 -1.35 -25.96 26.36
N PRO A 259 -1.25 -24.92 27.17
CA PRO A 259 -1.35 -25.00 28.64
C PRO A 259 -2.80 -25.18 29.13
N PHE A 260 -3.60 -25.98 28.44
CA PHE A 260 -5.00 -26.22 28.76
C PHE A 260 -5.15 -27.54 29.52
N LYS A 261 -5.94 -27.55 30.57
CA LYS A 261 -6.23 -28.75 31.36
C LYS A 261 -7.42 -29.54 30.83
N THR A 262 -8.38 -28.83 30.21
CA THR A 262 -9.63 -29.40 29.71
C THR A 262 -9.98 -28.85 28.33
N VAL A 263 -10.83 -29.58 27.60
CA VAL A 263 -11.39 -29.13 26.33
C VAL A 263 -12.20 -27.83 26.48
N GLU A 264 -12.84 -27.63 27.62
CA GLU A 264 -13.62 -26.41 27.88
C GLU A 264 -12.71 -25.18 28.03
N GLU A 265 -11.51 -25.32 28.61
CA GLU A 265 -10.51 -24.26 28.66
C GLU A 265 -10.03 -23.90 27.26
N LEU A 266 -9.73 -24.89 26.41
CA LEU A 266 -9.35 -24.69 25.02
C LEU A 266 -10.45 -23.98 24.21
N LYS A 267 -11.71 -24.42 24.35
CA LYS A 267 -12.86 -23.75 23.68
C LYS A 267 -13.03 -22.32 24.16
N LYS A 268 -12.84 -22.06 25.45
CA LYS A 268 -12.93 -20.70 26.02
C LYS A 268 -11.84 -19.79 25.44
N ASP A 269 -10.64 -20.28 25.34
CA ASP A 269 -9.51 -19.53 24.74
C ASP A 269 -9.77 -19.22 23.26
N ILE A 270 -10.17 -20.23 22.48
CA ILE A 270 -10.55 -20.06 21.06
C ILE A 270 -11.66 -19.01 20.93
N LYS A 271 -12.71 -19.08 21.75
CA LYS A 271 -13.79 -18.11 21.75
C LYS A 271 -13.30 -16.69 22.05
N GLN A 272 -12.41 -16.56 23.03
CA GLN A 272 -11.84 -15.26 23.41
C GLN A 272 -10.98 -14.68 22.26
N ASN A 273 -10.13 -15.48 21.65
CA ASN A 273 -9.28 -15.08 20.53
C ASN A 273 -10.12 -14.70 19.30
N LEU A 274 -11.12 -15.50 18.94
CA LEU A 274 -12.05 -15.18 17.86
C LEU A 274 -12.84 -13.90 18.15
N SER A 275 -13.28 -13.69 19.41
CA SER A 275 -13.97 -12.46 19.80
C SER A 275 -13.08 -11.24 19.64
N LEU A 276 -11.83 -11.31 20.07
CA LEU A 276 -10.84 -10.22 19.88
C LEU A 276 -10.59 -9.94 18.39
N GLN A 277 -10.39 -10.98 17.59
CA GLN A 277 -10.21 -10.83 16.13
C GLN A 277 -11.44 -10.21 15.46
N ASN A 278 -12.64 -10.67 15.81
CA ASN A 278 -13.89 -10.13 15.27
C ASN A 278 -14.09 -8.65 15.68
N GLN A 279 -13.77 -8.30 16.93
CA GLN A 279 -13.80 -6.92 17.40
C GLN A 279 -12.81 -6.03 16.65
N GLN A 280 -11.57 -6.50 16.42
CA GLN A 280 -10.58 -5.77 15.65
C GLN A 280 -11.06 -5.55 14.21
N LYS A 281 -11.49 -6.61 13.52
CA LYS A 281 -12.03 -6.54 12.16
C LYS A 281 -13.25 -5.61 12.06
N ALA A 282 -14.15 -5.68 13.05
CA ALA A 282 -15.32 -4.81 13.10
C ALA A 282 -14.94 -3.34 13.30
N THR A 283 -13.93 -3.06 14.16
CA THR A 283 -13.42 -1.72 14.38
C THR A 283 -12.73 -1.16 13.15
N GLU A 284 -11.90 -1.96 12.48
CA GLU A 284 -11.25 -1.56 11.22
C GLU A 284 -12.28 -1.26 10.15
N LYS A 285 -13.24 -2.17 9.95
CA LYS A 285 -14.32 -1.95 9.00
C LYS A 285 -15.17 -0.72 9.32
N LEU A 286 -15.47 -0.48 10.58
CA LEU A 286 -16.17 0.72 11.02
C LEU A 286 -15.39 1.98 10.67
N LYS A 287 -14.07 1.99 10.90
CA LYS A 287 -13.18 3.09 10.53
C LYS A 287 -13.22 3.35 9.02
N ASP A 288 -13.08 2.31 8.22
CA ASP A 288 -13.10 2.39 6.76
C ASP A 288 -14.45 2.90 6.24
N ASP A 289 -15.55 2.36 6.74
CA ASP A 289 -16.89 2.75 6.34
C ASP A 289 -17.20 4.22 6.73
N LEU A 290 -16.78 4.68 7.92
CA LEU A 290 -16.90 6.08 8.35
C LEU A 290 -16.11 7.02 7.46
N VAL A 291 -14.85 6.68 7.14
CA VAL A 291 -14.00 7.48 6.25
C VAL A 291 -14.60 7.52 4.84
N ALA A 292 -15.06 6.39 4.32
CA ALA A 292 -15.70 6.32 3.00
C ALA A 292 -16.96 7.21 2.95
N GLN A 293 -17.77 7.21 4.00
CA GLN A 293 -18.92 8.11 4.08
C GLN A 293 -18.53 9.58 4.22
N LEU A 294 -17.52 9.89 5.03
CA LEU A 294 -17.01 11.24 5.16
C LEU A 294 -16.57 11.76 3.79
N VAL A 295 -15.77 10.99 3.04
CA VAL A 295 -15.34 11.36 1.68
C VAL A 295 -16.54 11.56 0.75
N LYS A 296 -17.53 10.66 0.78
CA LYS A 296 -18.73 10.74 -0.06
C LYS A 296 -19.56 11.99 0.20
N THR A 297 -19.66 12.44 1.47
CA THR A 297 -20.44 13.61 1.87
C THR A 297 -19.65 14.92 1.77
N SER A 298 -18.33 14.83 1.62
CA SER A 298 -17.42 15.99 1.50
C SER A 298 -17.22 16.39 0.04
N LYS A 299 -16.88 17.65 -0.17
CA LYS A 299 -16.40 18.16 -1.47
C LYS A 299 -14.88 18.17 -1.44
N VAL A 300 -14.29 17.14 -2.05
CA VAL A 300 -12.84 16.96 -2.09
C VAL A 300 -12.41 16.49 -3.48
N ASP A 301 -11.47 17.21 -4.08
CA ASP A 301 -10.81 16.83 -5.32
C ASP A 301 -9.40 16.32 -4.97
N ALA A 302 -8.99 15.20 -5.54
CA ALA A 302 -7.65 14.64 -5.32
C ALA A 302 -6.66 15.30 -6.29
N PRO A 303 -5.63 16.01 -5.85
CA PRO A 303 -4.56 16.48 -6.71
C PRO A 303 -3.87 15.33 -7.43
N GLU A 304 -3.67 15.47 -8.74
CA GLU A 304 -3.10 14.40 -9.58
C GLU A 304 -1.71 13.98 -9.09
N ILE A 305 -0.92 14.93 -8.59
CA ILE A 305 0.41 14.65 -8.05
C ILE A 305 0.36 13.73 -6.83
N LEU A 306 -0.59 13.93 -5.91
CA LEU A 306 -0.76 13.09 -4.73
C LEU A 306 -1.27 11.69 -5.13
N VAL A 307 -2.10 11.60 -6.17
CA VAL A 307 -2.55 10.31 -6.70
C VAL A 307 -1.38 9.54 -7.30
N LYS A 308 -0.53 10.19 -8.10
CA LYS A 308 0.69 9.58 -8.67
C LYS A 308 1.65 9.10 -7.58
N ASP A 309 1.86 9.91 -6.57
CA ASP A 309 2.69 9.51 -5.42
C ASP A 309 2.08 8.32 -4.68
N GLN A 310 0.77 8.30 -4.49
CA GLN A 310 0.10 7.16 -3.85
C GLN A 310 0.19 5.88 -4.67
N ILE A 311 0.09 5.95 -6.01
CA ILE A 311 0.31 4.81 -6.91
C ILE A 311 1.74 4.28 -6.74
N ARG A 312 2.73 5.20 -6.71
CA ARG A 312 4.13 4.82 -6.49
C ARG A 312 4.31 4.10 -5.15
N PHE A 313 3.73 4.61 -4.07
CA PHE A 313 3.79 3.95 -2.76
C PHE A 313 3.18 2.55 -2.78
N ILE A 314 2.03 2.37 -3.44
CA ILE A 314 1.40 1.05 -3.58
C ILE A 314 2.30 0.10 -4.37
N LYS A 315 2.91 0.57 -5.47
CA LYS A 315 3.85 -0.21 -6.28
C LYS A 315 5.07 -0.63 -5.47
N ASP A 316 5.66 0.30 -4.72
CA ASP A 316 6.83 0.04 -3.87
C ASP A 316 6.51 -0.98 -2.75
N ASP A 317 5.30 -0.91 -2.20
CA ASP A 317 4.86 -1.84 -1.15
C ASP A 317 4.68 -3.26 -1.70
N ILE A 318 4.01 -3.40 -2.85
CA ILE A 318 3.89 -4.68 -3.56
C ILE A 318 5.28 -5.22 -3.94
N THR A 319 6.16 -4.37 -4.44
CA THR A 319 7.52 -4.75 -4.83
C THR A 319 8.32 -5.27 -3.64
N ARG A 320 8.23 -4.60 -2.48
CA ARG A 320 8.88 -5.08 -1.25
C ARG A 320 8.34 -6.44 -0.80
N ASN A 321 7.02 -6.59 -0.84
CA ASN A 321 6.37 -7.85 -0.45
C ASN A 321 6.74 -8.99 -1.42
N ALA A 322 6.75 -8.76 -2.73
CA ALA A 322 7.20 -9.71 -3.73
C ALA A 322 8.68 -10.07 -3.55
N SER A 323 9.54 -9.08 -3.31
CA SER A 323 10.97 -9.27 -3.10
C SER A 323 11.28 -10.13 -1.86
N SER A 324 10.46 -10.05 -0.81
CA SER A 324 10.60 -10.93 0.37
C SER A 324 10.35 -12.41 0.04
N GLN A 325 9.68 -12.69 -1.08
CA GLN A 325 9.41 -14.03 -1.62
C GLN A 325 10.32 -14.38 -2.81
N GLY A 326 11.33 -13.55 -3.09
CA GLY A 326 12.27 -13.73 -4.22
C GLY A 326 11.68 -13.39 -5.60
N LEU A 327 10.52 -12.71 -5.63
CA LEU A 327 9.83 -12.33 -6.87
C LEU A 327 10.09 -10.86 -7.20
N LYS A 328 10.05 -10.53 -8.50
CA LYS A 328 10.01 -9.14 -8.98
C LYS A 328 8.57 -8.69 -9.21
N PHE A 329 8.37 -7.38 -9.36
CA PHE A 329 7.03 -6.82 -9.64
C PHE A 329 6.43 -7.38 -10.95
N GLU A 330 7.25 -7.58 -11.98
CA GLU A 330 6.82 -8.18 -13.24
C GLU A 330 6.33 -9.63 -13.08
N ASP A 331 6.95 -10.39 -12.17
CA ASP A 331 6.53 -11.78 -11.89
C ASP A 331 5.20 -11.81 -11.12
N TYR A 332 4.99 -10.85 -10.21
CA TYR A 332 3.71 -10.63 -9.55
C TYR A 332 2.61 -10.33 -10.58
N LEU A 333 2.86 -9.43 -11.55
CA LEU A 333 1.89 -9.12 -12.61
C LEU A 333 1.55 -10.34 -13.47
N LYS A 334 2.55 -11.16 -13.82
CA LYS A 334 2.34 -12.42 -14.56
C LYS A 334 1.48 -13.41 -13.77
N GLN A 335 1.73 -13.57 -12.48
CA GLN A 335 0.94 -14.47 -11.62
C GLN A 335 -0.52 -14.02 -11.49
N THR A 336 -0.76 -12.68 -11.48
CA THR A 336 -2.12 -12.13 -11.43
C THR A 336 -2.78 -12.02 -12.81
N GLY A 337 -2.07 -12.33 -13.88
CA GLY A 337 -2.56 -12.28 -15.26
C GLY A 337 -2.86 -10.84 -15.74
N GLN A 338 -2.21 -9.84 -15.15
CA GLN A 338 -2.45 -8.42 -15.44
C GLN A 338 -1.28 -7.79 -16.20
N SER A 339 -1.59 -6.87 -17.12
CA SER A 339 -0.58 -5.95 -17.65
C SER A 339 -0.31 -4.81 -16.66
N GLU A 340 0.86 -4.17 -16.75
CA GLU A 340 1.17 -3.00 -15.90
C GLU A 340 0.16 -1.87 -16.10
N ALA A 341 -0.30 -1.65 -17.32
CA ALA A 341 -1.30 -0.63 -17.64
C ALA A 341 -2.69 -0.93 -17.04
N ASP A 342 -3.10 -2.21 -17.00
CA ASP A 342 -4.37 -2.60 -16.36
C ASP A 342 -4.28 -2.49 -14.85
N TRP A 343 -3.14 -2.90 -14.28
CA TRP A 343 -2.84 -2.72 -12.87
C TRP A 343 -2.89 -1.24 -12.47
N GLU A 344 -2.22 -0.35 -13.24
CA GLU A 344 -2.20 1.08 -12.97
C GLU A 344 -3.61 1.70 -13.01
N LYS A 345 -4.45 1.31 -13.98
CA LYS A 345 -5.86 1.75 -14.03
C LYS A 345 -6.65 1.32 -12.78
N GLN A 346 -6.50 0.08 -12.34
CA GLN A 346 -7.18 -0.42 -11.14
C GLN A 346 -6.71 0.31 -9.89
N VAL A 347 -5.39 0.50 -9.75
CA VAL A 347 -4.78 1.13 -8.59
C VAL A 347 -5.09 2.62 -8.53
N THR A 348 -5.27 3.29 -9.68
CA THR A 348 -5.60 4.73 -9.72
C THR A 348 -6.86 5.05 -8.91
N SER A 349 -7.93 4.26 -9.07
CA SER A 349 -9.16 4.46 -8.29
C SER A 349 -8.94 4.29 -6.79
N VAL A 350 -8.15 3.29 -6.40
CA VAL A 350 -7.81 3.06 -4.99
C VAL A 350 -6.94 4.19 -4.45
N ALA A 351 -5.97 4.65 -5.24
CA ALA A 351 -5.09 5.75 -4.87
C ALA A 351 -5.86 7.06 -4.67
N GLU A 352 -6.78 7.39 -5.59
CA GLU A 352 -7.66 8.55 -5.45
C GLU A 352 -8.48 8.51 -4.16
N GLN A 353 -9.08 7.37 -3.83
CA GLN A 353 -9.85 7.22 -2.60
C GLN A 353 -8.96 7.39 -1.36
N ARG A 354 -7.76 6.82 -1.36
CA ARG A 354 -6.80 6.99 -0.25
C ARG A 354 -6.38 8.44 -0.07
N VAL A 355 -6.09 9.15 -1.18
CA VAL A 355 -5.76 10.58 -1.15
C VAL A 355 -6.93 11.40 -0.60
N LYS A 356 -8.16 11.20 -1.11
CA LYS A 356 -9.35 11.89 -0.62
C LYS A 356 -9.59 11.62 0.88
N SER A 357 -9.43 10.38 1.31
CA SER A 357 -9.56 9.99 2.71
C SER A 357 -8.53 10.70 3.61
N SER A 358 -7.26 10.70 3.18
CA SER A 358 -6.19 11.39 3.91
C SER A 358 -6.44 12.89 4.01
N LEU A 359 -6.84 13.53 2.91
CA LEU A 359 -7.15 14.96 2.87
C LEU A 359 -8.35 15.31 3.78
N CYS A 360 -9.42 14.53 3.75
CA CYS A 360 -10.58 14.75 4.64
C CYS A 360 -10.19 14.63 6.12
N LEU A 361 -9.39 13.63 6.48
CA LEU A 361 -8.92 13.45 7.86
C LEU A 361 -7.97 14.56 8.31
N GLN A 362 -7.11 15.07 7.42
CA GLN A 362 -6.23 16.19 7.70
C GLN A 362 -7.04 17.47 7.98
N ILE A 363 -8.07 17.75 7.16
CA ILE A 363 -8.94 18.89 7.36
C ILE A 363 -9.75 18.74 8.65
N LEU A 364 -10.29 17.55 8.92
CA LEU A 364 -10.97 17.23 10.17
C LEU A 364 -10.06 17.52 11.37
N ALA A 365 -8.81 17.05 11.33
CA ALA A 365 -7.83 17.32 12.39
C ALA A 365 -7.60 18.83 12.59
N ARG A 366 -7.48 19.58 11.49
CA ARG A 366 -7.27 21.04 11.53
C ARG A 366 -8.48 21.77 12.11
N GLU A 367 -9.70 21.46 11.62
CA GLU A 367 -10.94 22.12 12.08
C GLU A 367 -11.25 21.82 13.55
N GLN A 368 -10.98 20.58 13.99
CA GLN A 368 -11.19 20.13 15.36
C GLN A 368 -9.98 20.40 16.27
N LYS A 369 -8.93 21.06 15.76
CA LYS A 369 -7.68 21.38 16.49
C LYS A 369 -7.05 20.15 17.14
N ILE A 370 -7.12 18.99 16.45
CA ILE A 370 -6.54 17.73 16.91
C ILE A 370 -5.02 17.81 16.69
N THR A 371 -4.27 17.79 17.77
CA THR A 371 -2.81 17.81 17.76
C THR A 371 -2.25 16.62 18.50
N VAL A 372 -1.02 16.24 18.17
CA VAL A 372 -0.25 15.18 18.85
C VAL A 372 0.89 15.85 19.59
N ALA A 373 1.01 15.60 20.87
CA ALA A 373 2.09 16.09 21.70
C ALA A 373 3.43 15.47 21.27
N ASP A 374 4.52 16.23 21.42
CA ASP A 374 5.84 15.79 20.96
C ASP A 374 6.34 14.56 21.70
N GLU A 375 5.92 14.37 22.95
CA GLU A 375 6.23 13.19 23.78
C GLU A 375 5.69 11.90 23.14
N ILE A 376 4.48 11.94 22.51
CA ILE A 376 3.89 10.79 21.83
C ILE A 376 4.69 10.47 20.55
N VAL A 377 5.14 11.51 19.85
CA VAL A 377 6.00 11.36 18.66
C VAL A 377 7.33 10.72 19.05
N ASP A 378 7.94 11.18 20.13
CA ASP A 378 9.20 10.66 20.65
C ASP A 378 9.07 9.20 21.12
N ALA A 379 7.98 8.85 21.79
CA ALA A 379 7.67 7.49 22.17
C ALA A 379 7.55 6.57 20.94
N LYS A 380 6.86 7.04 19.88
CA LYS A 380 6.75 6.27 18.63
C LYS A 380 8.08 6.11 17.90
N ILE A 381 8.92 7.14 17.91
CA ILE A 381 10.27 7.06 17.35
C ILE A 381 11.13 6.07 18.15
N ALA A 382 10.99 6.03 19.48
CA ALA A 382 11.70 5.06 20.32
C ALA A 382 11.27 3.63 19.99
N GLU A 383 9.97 3.37 19.87
CA GLU A 383 9.43 2.07 19.43
C GLU A 383 10.00 1.65 18.06
N LEU A 384 10.01 2.56 17.08
CA LEU A 384 10.56 2.29 15.75
C LEU A 384 12.07 2.00 15.78
N LYS A 385 12.83 2.69 16.66
CA LYS A 385 14.26 2.37 16.85
C LYS A 385 14.49 0.96 17.38
N ASP A 386 13.63 0.47 18.26
CA ASP A 386 13.73 -0.91 18.76
C ASP A 386 13.41 -1.94 17.69
N VAL A 387 12.39 -1.66 16.85
CA VAL A 387 12.04 -2.51 15.70
C VAL A 387 13.19 -2.57 14.69
N TYR A 388 13.77 -1.42 14.36
CA TYR A 388 14.82 -1.30 13.34
C TYR A 388 16.25 -1.32 13.87
N LYS A 389 16.47 -1.80 15.12
CA LYS A 389 17.79 -1.82 15.76
C LYS A 389 18.89 -2.50 14.95
N LYS A 390 18.54 -3.41 14.02
CA LYS A 390 19.48 -4.12 13.16
C LYS A 390 19.73 -3.41 11.80
N SER A 391 19.07 -2.27 11.52
CA SER A 391 19.18 -1.52 10.28
C SER A 391 19.78 -0.13 10.54
N PRO A 392 21.11 0.07 10.33
CA PRO A 392 21.76 1.36 10.56
C PRO A 392 21.19 2.50 9.70
N GLU A 393 20.77 2.19 8.46
CA GLU A 393 20.17 3.16 7.55
C GLU A 393 18.81 3.66 8.05
N ALA A 394 17.94 2.76 8.51
CA ALA A 394 16.66 3.12 9.08
C ALA A 394 16.84 3.96 10.36
N LEU A 395 17.80 3.60 11.22
CA LEU A 395 18.12 4.37 12.42
C LEU A 395 18.64 5.78 12.10
N LYS A 396 19.36 5.95 10.98
CA LYS A 396 19.80 7.25 10.50
C LYS A 396 18.63 8.08 10.00
N SER A 397 17.72 7.48 9.21
CA SER A 397 16.52 8.14 8.71
C SER A 397 15.59 8.63 9.84
N LEU A 398 15.46 7.88 10.92
CA LEU A 398 14.65 8.29 12.09
C LEU A 398 15.18 9.53 12.84
N LYS A 399 16.38 10.02 12.48
CA LYS A 399 16.93 11.28 13.01
C LYS A 399 16.59 12.50 12.14
N ASP A 400 16.05 12.26 10.93
CA ASP A 400 15.69 13.34 10.01
C ASP A 400 14.44 14.09 10.52
N PRO A 401 14.49 15.42 10.61
CA PRO A 401 13.34 16.23 11.01
C PRO A 401 12.11 16.02 10.13
N ASN A 402 12.29 15.73 8.83
CA ASN A 402 11.19 15.45 7.92
C ASN A 402 10.49 14.15 8.28
N VAL A 403 11.24 13.09 8.60
CA VAL A 403 10.69 11.79 9.05
C VAL A 403 9.94 11.97 10.38
N ARG A 404 10.46 12.80 11.29
CA ARG A 404 9.74 13.14 12.53
C ARG A 404 8.40 13.82 12.25
N GLN A 405 8.39 14.76 11.30
CA GLN A 405 7.15 15.46 10.90
C GLN A 405 6.16 14.50 10.25
N ASP A 406 6.62 13.58 9.43
CA ASP A 406 5.77 12.55 8.81
C ASP A 406 5.15 11.62 9.85
N ILE A 407 5.91 11.22 10.87
CA ILE A 407 5.38 10.43 12.00
C ILE A 407 4.31 11.24 12.73
N LYS A 408 4.57 12.52 13.02
CA LYS A 408 3.58 13.41 13.67
C LYS A 408 2.30 13.54 12.85
N ASN A 409 2.41 13.70 11.53
CA ASN A 409 1.27 13.79 10.61
C ASN A 409 0.46 12.48 10.62
N ARG A 410 1.11 11.33 10.57
CA ARG A 410 0.43 10.01 10.63
C ARG A 410 -0.31 9.81 11.95
N LEU A 411 0.32 10.13 13.07
CA LEU A 411 -0.33 10.07 14.39
C LEU A 411 -1.50 11.03 14.51
N THR A 412 -1.41 12.21 13.89
CA THR A 412 -2.51 13.19 13.85
C THR A 412 -3.70 12.65 13.05
N ILE A 413 -3.46 12.03 11.91
CA ILE A 413 -4.50 11.38 11.08
C ILE A 413 -5.14 10.23 11.86
N GLU A 414 -4.35 9.40 12.55
CA GLU A 414 -4.86 8.31 13.37
C GLU A 414 -5.75 8.82 14.51
N LYS A 415 -5.32 9.90 15.18
CA LYS A 415 -6.11 10.56 16.23
C LYS A 415 -7.42 11.14 15.68
N ALA A 416 -7.38 11.75 14.48
CA ALA A 416 -8.57 12.26 13.80
C ALA A 416 -9.55 11.13 13.43
N LEU A 417 -9.03 9.99 13.01
CA LEU A 417 -9.83 8.80 12.71
C LEU A 417 -10.51 8.24 13.98
N ASN A 418 -9.80 8.16 15.09
CA ASN A 418 -10.37 7.76 16.37
C ASN A 418 -11.44 8.76 16.85
N PHE A 419 -11.20 10.06 16.71
CA PHE A 419 -12.20 11.10 16.98
C PHE A 419 -13.46 10.92 16.11
N LEU A 420 -13.31 10.61 14.83
CA LEU A 420 -14.43 10.34 13.91
C LEU A 420 -15.26 9.14 14.39
N VAL A 421 -14.61 8.08 14.87
CA VAL A 421 -15.28 6.90 15.44
C VAL A 421 -16.05 7.29 16.71
N GLU A 422 -15.43 8.01 17.65
CA GLU A 422 -16.05 8.47 18.88
C GLU A 422 -17.28 9.36 18.62
N ALA A 423 -17.16 10.28 17.66
CA ALA A 423 -18.25 11.21 17.31
C ALA A 423 -19.47 10.50 16.68
N ASN A 424 -19.30 9.27 16.19
CA ASN A 424 -20.39 8.48 15.53
C ASN A 424 -20.76 7.21 16.30
N GLN A 425 -20.17 6.97 17.48
CA GLN A 425 -20.67 5.91 18.35
C GLN A 425 -22.02 6.34 18.95
N PRO A 426 -23.00 5.43 19.02
CA PRO A 426 -24.23 5.73 19.74
C PRO A 426 -23.88 6.09 21.18
N ALA A 427 -24.44 7.18 21.67
CA ALA A 427 -24.31 7.57 23.08
C ALA A 427 -24.67 6.35 23.96
N LYS A 428 -23.72 5.97 24.84
CA LYS A 428 -23.92 4.86 25.78
C LYS A 428 -25.07 5.13 26.74
#